data_84525d8974b2b6f500c30986f8fb2bb8
#
_entry.id   84525d8974b2b6f500c30986f8fb2bb8
#
_cell.length_a   1.000
_cell.length_b   1.000
_cell.length_c   1.000
_cell.angle_alpha   90.00
_cell.angle_beta   90.00
_cell.angle_gamma   90.00
#
_symmetry.space_group_name_H-M   'P 1'
#
loop_
_entity.id
_entity.type
_entity.pdbx_description
1 polymer ?
#
loop_
_entity_poly.entity_id
_entity_poly.type
_entity_poly.pdbx_seq_one_letter_code
_entity_poly.pdbx_strand_id
1 'polypeptide(L)'
;SVNLSILKFLGFEQVFKNSLTTLPMGGGKGGSDFDPKGKTDNEVMNFCQSFMLELSKHIGPDTDVPAGDIGVGGREIGYMFGQYKRIRNEFTGVLTGKGINWGGSLIRPEATGYGCVYFVEEMLKHIGNSIEGKDVLVSGSGNVAQYATKKVLHLGGKVVTLSDSSGFIYDPEG
;
A
#
# COMPACT_ATOMS: atom_id res chain seq x y z
N SER A 1 -5.53 9.93 -7.97
CA SER A 1 -4.54 10.77 -8.68
C SER A 1 -3.46 11.25 -7.73
N VAL A 2 -2.24 11.32 -8.20
CA VAL A 2 -1.08 11.85 -7.45
C VAL A 2 -0.41 12.97 -8.24
N ASN A 3 0.32 13.82 -7.54
CA ASN A 3 1.13 14.88 -8.13
C ASN A 3 2.60 14.72 -7.72
N LEU A 4 3.49 15.53 -8.27
CA LEU A 4 4.93 15.43 -8.01
C LEU A 4 5.29 15.64 -6.54
N SER A 5 4.59 16.50 -5.81
CA SER A 5 4.82 16.69 -4.37
C SER A 5 4.52 15.45 -3.57
N ILE A 6 3.37 14.81 -3.87
CA ILE A 6 2.97 13.55 -3.24
C ILE A 6 4.00 12.45 -3.54
N LEU A 7 4.43 12.32 -4.81
CA LEU A 7 5.42 11.31 -5.19
C LEU A 7 6.78 11.52 -4.50
N LYS A 8 7.22 12.76 -4.36
CA LYS A 8 8.46 13.08 -3.61
C LYS A 8 8.35 12.69 -2.15
N PHE A 9 7.23 13.01 -1.50
CA PHE A 9 6.97 12.65 -0.12
C PHE A 9 6.93 11.14 0.08
N LEU A 10 6.16 10.43 -0.74
CA LEU A 10 6.07 8.96 -0.66
C LEU A 10 7.41 8.27 -0.95
N GLY A 11 8.19 8.79 -1.91
CA GLY A 11 9.53 8.28 -2.19
C GLY A 11 10.49 8.49 -1.02
N PHE A 12 10.42 9.64 -0.37
CA PHE A 12 11.17 9.94 0.85
C PHE A 12 10.84 8.94 1.98
N GLU A 13 9.56 8.71 2.26
CA GLU A 13 9.13 7.73 3.25
C GLU A 13 9.66 6.33 2.93
N GLN A 14 9.58 5.91 1.67
CA GLN A 14 10.02 4.57 1.27
C GLN A 14 11.53 4.38 1.39
N VAL A 15 12.34 5.40 1.14
CA VAL A 15 13.78 5.35 1.37
C VAL A 15 14.08 5.03 2.83
N PHE A 16 13.45 5.74 3.77
CA PHE A 16 13.59 5.44 5.19
C PHE A 16 13.08 4.05 5.56
N LYS A 17 11.90 3.69 5.08
CA LYS A 17 11.32 2.36 5.29
C LYS A 17 12.28 1.25 4.86
N ASN A 18 12.82 1.33 3.66
CA ASN A 18 13.69 0.30 3.11
C ASN A 18 15.06 0.26 3.79
N SER A 19 15.60 1.41 4.22
CA SER A 19 16.86 1.47 4.96
C SER A 19 16.79 0.71 6.30
N LEU A 20 15.62 0.60 6.90
CA LEU A 20 15.40 -0.12 8.15
C LEU A 20 15.24 -1.64 7.97
N THR A 21 15.16 -2.13 6.75
CA THR A 21 14.98 -3.58 6.48
C THR A 21 16.30 -4.36 6.43
N THR A 22 17.45 -3.70 6.45
CA THR A 22 18.79 -4.28 6.20
C THR A 22 18.99 -4.84 4.79
N LEU A 23 18.02 -4.76 3.91
CA LEU A 23 18.12 -5.21 2.52
C LEU A 23 18.79 -4.13 1.64
N PRO A 24 19.60 -4.52 0.66
CA PRO A 24 20.30 -3.59 -0.22
C PRO A 24 19.37 -3.04 -1.31
N MET A 25 18.36 -2.30 -0.93
CA MET A 25 17.42 -1.68 -1.86
C MET A 25 17.13 -0.22 -1.51
N GLY A 26 16.98 0.58 -2.54
CA GLY A 26 16.52 1.97 -2.42
C GLY A 26 14.99 2.08 -2.32
N GLY A 27 14.48 3.27 -2.56
CA GLY A 27 13.06 3.55 -2.60
C GLY A 27 12.71 4.47 -3.77
N GLY A 28 11.54 4.27 -4.35
CA GLY A 28 11.02 5.12 -5.40
C GLY A 28 9.51 5.02 -5.46
N LYS A 29 8.86 6.05 -5.95
CA LYS A 29 7.41 6.10 -6.16
C LYS A 29 7.10 6.63 -7.54
N GLY A 30 6.12 6.02 -8.17
CA GLY A 30 5.55 6.45 -9.43
C GLY A 30 4.03 6.58 -9.31
N GLY A 31 3.41 7.17 -10.30
CA GLY A 31 1.97 7.28 -10.32
C GLY A 31 1.47 8.18 -11.44
N SER A 32 0.18 8.43 -11.45
CA SER A 32 -0.48 9.28 -12.44
C SER A 32 -1.55 10.16 -11.80
N ASP A 33 -1.98 11.15 -12.53
CA ASP A 33 -3.15 11.98 -12.21
C ASP A 33 -4.47 11.40 -12.72
N PHE A 34 -4.45 10.17 -13.25
CA PHE A 34 -5.66 9.46 -13.67
C PHE A 34 -6.61 9.23 -12.49
N ASP A 35 -7.86 9.62 -12.65
CA ASP A 35 -8.91 9.38 -11.66
C ASP A 35 -9.77 8.18 -12.10
N PRO A 36 -9.73 7.05 -11.37
CA PRO A 36 -10.52 5.87 -11.70
C PRO A 36 -11.98 5.96 -11.24
N LYS A 37 -12.39 6.99 -10.50
CA LYS A 37 -13.77 7.11 -10.02
C LYS A 37 -14.74 7.24 -11.20
N GLY A 38 -15.78 6.39 -11.21
CA GLY A 38 -16.77 6.35 -12.28
C GLY A 38 -16.30 5.75 -13.61
N LYS A 39 -15.08 5.22 -13.66
CA LYS A 39 -14.55 4.52 -14.83
C LYS A 39 -14.92 3.04 -14.81
N THR A 40 -15.18 2.51 -15.97
CA THR A 40 -15.38 1.06 -16.17
C THR A 40 -14.05 0.30 -16.05
N ASP A 41 -14.13 -1.00 -15.81
CA ASP A 41 -12.94 -1.87 -15.78
C ASP A 41 -12.14 -1.81 -17.09
N ASN A 42 -12.82 -1.70 -18.24
CA ASN A 42 -12.16 -1.54 -19.54
C ASN A 42 -11.37 -0.23 -19.66
N GLU A 43 -11.92 0.87 -19.16
CA GLU A 43 -11.21 2.17 -19.16
C GLU A 43 -9.97 2.12 -18.26
N VAL A 44 -10.10 1.52 -17.08
CA VAL A 44 -8.98 1.32 -16.16
C VAL A 44 -7.93 0.39 -16.77
N MET A 45 -8.35 -0.70 -17.41
CA MET A 45 -7.45 -1.63 -18.10
C MET A 45 -6.69 -0.93 -19.23
N ASN A 46 -7.38 -0.17 -20.08
CA ASN A 46 -6.77 0.58 -21.16
C ASN A 46 -5.74 1.58 -20.66
N PHE A 47 -6.06 2.28 -19.56
CA PHE A 47 -5.10 3.15 -18.89
C PHE A 47 -3.86 2.37 -18.41
N CYS A 48 -4.04 1.28 -17.67
CA CYS A 48 -2.95 0.45 -17.17
C CYS A 48 -2.06 -0.09 -18.29
N GLN A 49 -2.66 -0.51 -19.41
CA GLN A 49 -1.93 -0.98 -20.56
C GLN A 49 -1.12 0.12 -21.22
N SER A 50 -1.71 1.30 -21.42
CA SER A 50 -1.00 2.47 -21.97
C SER A 50 0.13 2.94 -21.05
N PHE A 51 -0.10 2.99 -19.74
CA PHE A 51 0.92 3.32 -18.75
C PHE A 51 2.10 2.34 -18.81
N MET A 52 1.81 1.04 -18.94
CA MET A 52 2.83 0.00 -19.01
C MET A 52 3.66 0.06 -20.32
N LEU A 53 3.14 0.57 -21.43
CA LEU A 53 3.92 0.77 -22.65
C LEU A 53 5.17 1.62 -22.40
N GLU A 54 5.05 2.66 -21.59
CA GLU A 54 6.18 3.51 -21.22
C GLU A 54 6.96 2.93 -20.03
N LEU A 55 6.29 2.53 -18.97
CA LEU A 55 6.91 2.04 -17.75
C LEU A 55 7.79 0.80 -17.98
N SER A 56 7.39 -0.10 -18.89
CA SER A 56 8.14 -1.34 -19.18
C SER A 56 9.58 -1.12 -19.64
N LYS A 57 9.91 0.07 -20.09
CA LYS A 57 11.27 0.45 -20.51
C LYS A 57 12.22 0.68 -19.31
N HIS A 58 11.67 0.86 -18.12
CA HIS A 58 12.38 1.30 -16.92
C HIS A 58 12.34 0.30 -15.77
N ILE A 59 11.59 -0.79 -15.91
CA ILE A 59 11.37 -1.77 -14.85
C ILE A 59 11.81 -3.18 -15.28
N GLY A 60 12.02 -4.03 -14.31
CA GLY A 60 12.37 -5.42 -14.53
C GLY A 60 12.52 -6.17 -13.21
N PRO A 61 12.67 -7.50 -13.25
CA PRO A 61 12.77 -8.32 -12.04
C PRO A 61 14.00 -7.98 -11.18
N ASP A 62 15.06 -7.48 -11.80
CA ASP A 62 16.33 -7.16 -11.16
C ASP A 62 16.70 -5.67 -11.25
N THR A 63 15.76 -4.83 -11.64
CA THR A 63 15.92 -3.38 -11.74
C THR A 63 15.02 -2.70 -10.75
N ASP A 64 13.86 -2.24 -11.19
CA ASP A 64 12.82 -1.67 -10.33
C ASP A 64 11.58 -2.55 -10.38
N VAL A 65 11.09 -2.97 -9.21
CA VAL A 65 9.92 -3.84 -9.07
C VAL A 65 8.77 -3.05 -8.47
N PRO A 66 7.83 -2.56 -9.30
CA PRO A 66 6.68 -1.82 -8.80
C PRO A 66 5.75 -2.68 -7.95
N ALA A 67 5.04 -2.03 -7.04
CA ALA A 67 4.08 -2.65 -6.14
C ALA A 67 2.76 -1.87 -6.14
N GLY A 68 1.70 -2.48 -5.62
CA GLY A 68 0.45 -1.79 -5.35
C GLY A 68 0.62 -0.72 -4.26
N ASP A 69 -0.15 0.35 -4.38
CA ASP A 69 -0.24 1.45 -3.42
C ASP A 69 -1.60 2.14 -3.60
N ILE A 70 -1.76 3.40 -3.24
CA ILE A 70 -3.03 4.13 -3.32
C ILE A 70 -3.65 3.98 -4.71
N GLY A 71 -4.87 3.42 -4.75
CA GLY A 71 -5.63 3.21 -5.98
C GLY A 71 -5.10 2.10 -6.90
N VAL A 72 -4.07 1.36 -6.50
CA VAL A 72 -3.47 0.26 -7.29
C VAL A 72 -3.53 -1.04 -6.50
N GLY A 73 -4.51 -1.86 -6.80
CA GLY A 73 -4.70 -3.17 -6.19
C GLY A 73 -4.39 -4.33 -7.15
N GLY A 74 -4.81 -5.53 -6.78
CA GLY A 74 -4.58 -6.75 -7.58
C GLY A 74 -5.13 -6.68 -8.99
N ARG A 75 -6.24 -5.96 -9.22
CA ARG A 75 -6.83 -5.73 -10.54
C ARG A 75 -5.87 -4.95 -11.45
N GLU A 76 -5.39 -3.81 -11.00
CA GLU A 76 -4.47 -2.95 -11.74
C GLU A 76 -3.13 -3.65 -11.98
N ILE A 77 -2.61 -4.34 -10.96
CA ILE A 77 -1.40 -5.16 -11.09
C ILE A 77 -1.59 -6.24 -12.16
N GLY A 78 -2.76 -6.87 -12.21
CA GLY A 78 -3.09 -7.85 -13.25
C GLY A 78 -3.05 -7.27 -14.66
N TYR A 79 -3.66 -6.11 -14.85
CA TYR A 79 -3.66 -5.41 -16.15
C TYR A 79 -2.24 -4.99 -16.58
N MET A 80 -1.46 -4.47 -15.64
CA MET A 80 -0.08 -4.06 -15.92
C MET A 80 0.84 -5.25 -16.20
N PHE A 81 0.75 -6.33 -15.42
CA PHE A 81 1.55 -7.53 -15.64
C PHE A 81 1.22 -8.22 -16.97
N GLY A 82 -0.07 -8.32 -17.28
CA GLY A 82 -0.51 -8.88 -18.57
C GLY A 82 0.07 -8.10 -19.76
N GLN A 83 0.09 -6.77 -19.68
CA GLN A 83 0.68 -5.93 -20.72
C GLN A 83 2.21 -6.03 -20.76
N TYR A 84 2.87 -6.04 -19.60
CA TYR A 84 4.32 -6.26 -19.53
C TYR A 84 4.72 -7.58 -20.21
N LYS A 85 4.00 -8.68 -19.89
CA LYS A 85 4.21 -9.99 -20.51
C LYS A 85 4.05 -9.95 -22.03
N ARG A 86 3.07 -9.20 -22.55
CA ARG A 86 2.87 -9.03 -23.98
C ARG A 86 3.99 -8.28 -24.67
N ILE A 87 4.51 -7.22 -24.01
CA ILE A 87 5.58 -6.37 -24.58
C ILE A 87 6.93 -7.09 -24.53
N ARG A 88 7.26 -7.68 -23.39
CA ARG A 88 8.58 -8.27 -23.13
C ARG A 88 8.68 -9.74 -23.53
N ASN A 89 7.55 -10.43 -23.72
CA ASN A 89 7.48 -11.88 -23.90
C ASN A 89 8.16 -12.65 -22.75
N GLU A 90 8.00 -12.16 -21.53
CA GLU A 90 8.65 -12.69 -20.33
C GLU A 90 7.60 -12.94 -19.24
N PHE A 91 7.81 -14.03 -18.48
CA PHE A 91 7.06 -14.32 -17.26
C PHE A 91 8.03 -14.26 -16.08
N THR A 92 8.22 -13.09 -15.50
CA THR A 92 9.29 -12.79 -14.54
C THR A 92 8.77 -12.22 -13.24
N GLY A 93 9.67 -11.97 -12.29
CA GLY A 93 9.39 -11.38 -10.98
C GLY A 93 9.10 -9.88 -10.97
N VAL A 94 8.86 -9.26 -12.13
CA VAL A 94 8.42 -7.86 -12.21
C VAL A 94 7.05 -7.68 -11.57
N LEU A 95 6.80 -6.60 -10.90
CA LEU A 95 5.57 -6.28 -10.16
C LEU A 95 5.30 -7.22 -8.96
N THR A 96 5.08 -6.66 -7.80
CA THR A 96 4.55 -7.38 -6.64
C THR A 96 3.01 -7.29 -6.60
N GLY A 97 2.36 -8.10 -5.77
CA GLY A 97 0.89 -8.12 -5.67
C GLY A 97 0.19 -8.92 -6.75
N LYS A 98 0.93 -9.74 -7.48
CA LYS A 98 0.36 -10.70 -8.45
C LYS A 98 -0.46 -11.79 -7.75
N GLY A 99 -1.46 -12.32 -8.44
CA GLY A 99 -2.20 -13.50 -7.97
C GLY A 99 -1.31 -14.76 -7.96
N ILE A 100 -1.62 -15.70 -7.07
CA ILE A 100 -0.86 -16.96 -6.91
C ILE A 100 -0.76 -17.72 -8.24
N ASN A 101 -1.85 -17.73 -9.02
CA ASN A 101 -1.92 -18.49 -10.27
C ASN A 101 -1.05 -17.91 -11.41
N TRP A 102 -0.46 -16.73 -11.19
CA TRP A 102 0.35 -16.04 -12.19
C TRP A 102 1.60 -15.38 -11.61
N GLY A 103 2.26 -16.09 -10.72
CA GLY A 103 3.59 -15.75 -10.23
C GLY A 103 3.64 -14.93 -8.93
N GLY A 104 2.50 -14.78 -8.23
CA GLY A 104 2.42 -14.08 -6.97
C GLY A 104 2.64 -14.98 -5.75
N SER A 105 2.70 -14.35 -4.59
CA SER A 105 2.76 -14.98 -3.28
C SER A 105 1.45 -14.78 -2.53
N LEU A 106 1.23 -15.57 -1.47
CA LEU A 106 0.14 -15.33 -0.55
C LEU A 106 0.25 -13.94 0.09
N ILE A 107 -0.82 -13.17 -0.01
CA ILE A 107 -0.92 -11.89 0.67
C ILE A 107 -1.29 -12.10 2.14
N ARG A 108 -0.77 -11.24 3.01
CA ARG A 108 -1.22 -11.08 4.39
C ARG A 108 -1.92 -9.73 4.52
N PRO A 109 -3.24 -9.69 4.44
CA PRO A 109 -3.99 -8.42 4.43
C PRO A 109 -3.72 -7.55 5.66
N GLU A 110 -3.44 -8.18 6.80
CA GLU A 110 -3.19 -7.54 8.08
C GLU A 110 -1.80 -6.92 8.22
N ALA A 111 -0.84 -7.27 7.35
CA ALA A 111 0.58 -7.00 7.60
C ALA A 111 0.91 -5.52 7.82
N THR A 112 0.37 -4.64 7.00
CA THR A 112 0.66 -3.20 7.09
C THR A 112 0.03 -2.57 8.34
N GLY A 113 -1.25 -2.86 8.60
CA GLY A 113 -1.95 -2.34 9.78
C GLY A 113 -1.34 -2.86 11.08
N TYR A 114 -1.06 -4.14 11.15
CA TYR A 114 -0.41 -4.74 12.33
C TYR A 114 1.01 -4.20 12.53
N GLY A 115 1.79 -4.10 11.47
CA GLY A 115 3.15 -3.57 11.53
C GLY A 115 3.20 -2.13 12.05
N CYS A 116 2.25 -1.29 11.62
CA CYS A 116 2.10 0.07 12.15
C CYS A 116 1.88 0.06 13.66
N VAL A 117 0.96 -0.76 14.16
CA VAL A 117 0.65 -0.83 15.59
C VAL A 117 1.79 -1.44 16.41
N TYR A 118 2.49 -2.44 15.90
CA TYR A 118 3.70 -2.96 16.55
C TYR A 118 4.77 -1.89 16.68
N PHE A 119 4.95 -1.06 15.66
CA PHE A 119 5.91 0.04 15.75
C PHE A 119 5.51 1.06 16.81
N VAL A 120 4.22 1.42 16.90
CA VAL A 120 3.68 2.28 17.95
C VAL A 120 3.89 1.67 19.34
N GLU A 121 3.67 0.36 19.47
CA GLU A 121 3.91 -0.36 20.73
C GLU A 121 5.37 -0.24 21.18
N GLU A 122 6.33 -0.45 20.27
CA GLU A 122 7.75 -0.29 20.58
C GLU A 122 8.13 1.17 20.93
N MET A 123 7.55 2.15 20.24
CA MET A 123 7.72 3.57 20.59
C MET A 123 7.20 3.88 21.99
N LEU A 124 6.03 3.36 22.35
CA LEU A 124 5.46 3.54 23.69
C LEU A 124 6.31 2.87 24.77
N LYS A 125 6.77 1.65 24.54
CA LYS A 125 7.69 0.94 25.45
C LYS A 125 8.97 1.74 25.70
N HIS A 126 9.52 2.38 24.67
CA HIS A 126 10.73 3.20 24.79
C HIS A 126 10.57 4.37 25.77
N ILE A 127 9.37 4.90 25.89
CA ILE A 127 9.03 5.99 26.84
C ILE A 127 8.34 5.49 28.13
N GLY A 128 8.41 4.18 28.41
CA GLY A 128 7.81 3.58 29.60
C GLY A 128 6.27 3.55 29.61
N ASN A 129 5.65 3.45 28.44
CA ASN A 129 4.20 3.49 28.26
C ASN A 129 3.70 2.25 27.48
N SER A 130 2.38 2.10 27.33
CA SER A 130 1.75 1.01 26.60
C SER A 130 0.50 1.49 25.85
N ILE A 131 0.01 0.68 24.91
CA ILE A 131 -1.28 0.90 24.23
C ILE A 131 -2.47 0.57 25.14
N GLU A 132 -2.29 -0.33 26.09
CA GLU A 132 -3.35 -0.78 26.99
C GLU A 132 -4.07 0.37 27.68
N GLY A 133 -5.39 0.37 27.62
CA GLY A 133 -6.25 1.38 28.23
C GLY A 133 -6.24 2.75 27.57
N LYS A 134 -5.56 2.93 26.42
CA LYS A 134 -5.53 4.23 25.73
C LYS A 134 -6.67 4.37 24.73
N ASP A 135 -7.19 5.60 24.66
CA ASP A 135 -8.03 6.02 23.53
C ASP A 135 -7.13 6.29 22.33
N VAL A 136 -7.47 5.67 21.20
CA VAL A 136 -6.71 5.73 19.96
C VAL A 136 -7.61 6.29 18.85
N LEU A 137 -7.10 7.31 18.16
CA LEU A 137 -7.76 7.87 17.00
C LEU A 137 -7.13 7.29 15.73
N VAL A 138 -7.97 6.73 14.88
CA VAL A 138 -7.56 6.20 13.57
C VAL A 138 -8.18 7.06 12.49
N SER A 139 -7.36 7.58 11.59
CA SER A 139 -7.81 8.26 10.37
C SER A 139 -7.78 7.28 9.20
N GLY A 140 -8.88 7.17 8.49
CA GLY A 140 -9.06 6.21 7.41
C GLY A 140 -10.09 5.13 7.74
N SER A 141 -10.51 4.37 6.73
CA SER A 141 -11.43 3.22 6.84
C SER A 141 -11.05 2.07 5.91
N GLY A 142 -9.91 2.20 5.21
CA GLY A 142 -9.39 1.19 4.31
C GLY A 142 -8.73 0.01 5.03
N ASN A 143 -8.06 -0.85 4.26
CA ASN A 143 -7.41 -2.05 4.77
C ASN A 143 -6.48 -1.77 5.97
N VAL A 144 -5.58 -0.81 5.84
CA VAL A 144 -4.61 -0.49 6.90
C VAL A 144 -5.30 -0.02 8.17
N ALA A 145 -6.28 0.89 8.05
CA ALA A 145 -7.04 1.40 9.20
C ALA A 145 -7.81 0.29 9.92
N GLN A 146 -8.48 -0.59 9.18
CA GLN A 146 -9.24 -1.71 9.75
C GLN A 146 -8.34 -2.68 10.52
N TYR A 147 -7.20 -3.07 9.94
CA TYR A 147 -6.27 -3.97 10.64
C TYR A 147 -5.49 -3.29 11.76
N ALA A 148 -5.19 -1.99 11.66
CA ALA A 148 -4.65 -1.23 12.79
C ALA A 148 -5.64 -1.20 13.95
N THR A 149 -6.91 -0.88 13.68
CA THR A 149 -7.99 -0.96 14.68
C THR A 149 -8.05 -2.32 15.35
N LYS A 150 -8.12 -3.39 14.56
CA LYS A 150 -8.16 -4.76 15.09
C LYS A 150 -6.96 -5.08 15.99
N LYS A 151 -5.76 -4.60 15.64
CA LYS A 151 -4.57 -4.86 16.45
C LYS A 151 -4.54 -4.01 17.71
N VAL A 152 -4.96 -2.75 17.67
CA VAL A 152 -5.09 -1.90 18.87
C VAL A 152 -6.04 -2.53 19.89
N LEU A 153 -7.22 -2.98 19.44
CA LEU A 153 -8.19 -3.66 20.30
C LEU A 153 -7.60 -4.95 20.90
N HIS A 154 -6.84 -5.72 20.11
CA HIS A 154 -6.16 -6.93 20.59
C HIS A 154 -5.12 -6.63 21.68
N LEU A 155 -4.50 -5.46 21.67
CA LEU A 155 -3.52 -5.02 22.64
C LEU A 155 -4.15 -4.24 23.82
N GLY A 156 -5.48 -4.24 23.94
CA GLY A 156 -6.19 -3.62 25.06
C GLY A 156 -6.37 -2.10 24.93
N GLY A 157 -6.08 -1.51 23.78
CA GLY A 157 -6.43 -0.13 23.48
C GLY A 157 -7.89 -0.01 23.01
N LYS A 158 -8.41 1.21 22.99
CA LYS A 158 -9.76 1.54 22.54
C LYS A 158 -9.70 2.47 21.33
N VAL A 159 -10.27 2.05 20.19
CA VAL A 159 -10.31 2.88 18.98
C VAL A 159 -11.62 3.65 18.96
N VAL A 160 -11.55 4.96 19.05
CA VAL A 160 -12.73 5.84 19.16
C VAL A 160 -13.08 6.57 17.87
N THR A 161 -12.24 6.50 16.82
CA THR A 161 -12.53 7.13 15.52
C THR A 161 -12.14 6.26 14.35
N LEU A 162 -12.93 6.38 13.28
CA LEU A 162 -12.58 5.98 11.91
C LEU A 162 -13.08 7.05 10.96
N SER A 163 -12.45 7.24 9.80
CA SER A 163 -12.85 8.28 8.86
C SER A 163 -12.58 7.90 7.40
N ASP A 164 -13.29 8.55 6.49
CA ASP A 164 -12.99 8.55 5.06
C ASP A 164 -13.19 9.94 4.45
N SER A 165 -13.20 10.03 3.12
CA SER A 165 -13.42 11.31 2.42
C SER A 165 -14.87 11.84 2.53
N SER A 166 -15.80 11.04 3.03
CA SER A 166 -17.23 11.36 3.14
C SER A 166 -17.66 11.73 4.56
N GLY A 167 -16.86 11.33 5.57
CA GLY A 167 -17.16 11.60 6.95
C GLY A 167 -16.30 10.84 7.95
N PHE A 168 -16.74 10.83 9.19
CA PHE A 168 -16.08 10.12 10.28
C PHE A 168 -17.09 9.48 11.23
N ILE A 169 -16.64 8.47 11.93
CA ILE A 169 -17.32 7.87 13.07
C ILE A 169 -16.56 8.30 14.33
N TYR A 170 -17.30 8.67 15.35
CA TYR A 170 -16.78 8.88 16.70
C TYR A 170 -17.63 8.09 17.69
N ASP A 171 -17.01 7.13 18.36
CA ASP A 171 -17.62 6.32 19.41
C ASP A 171 -16.73 6.42 20.65
N PRO A 172 -17.16 7.13 21.72
CA PRO A 172 -16.38 7.27 22.93
C PRO A 172 -16.24 5.95 23.72
N GLU A 173 -17.08 4.96 23.43
CA GLU A 173 -17.01 3.65 24.06
C GLU A 173 -16.08 2.68 23.30
N GLY A 174 -15.79 2.95 22.01
CA GLY A 174 -14.85 2.19 21.17
C GLY A 174 -15.43 1.01 20.42
#